data_930a4e5620669a5a18e4a48ff0d0915a
#
_entry.id   930a4e5620669a5a18e4a48ff0d0915a
#
_cell.length_a   1.000
_cell.length_b   1.000
_cell.length_c   1.000
_cell.angle_alpha   90.00
_cell.angle_beta   90.00
_cell.angle_gamma   90.00
#
_symmetry.space_group_name_H-M   'P 1'
#
loop_
_entity.id
_entity.type
_entity.pdbx_description
1 polymer ?
#
loop_
_entity_poly.entity_id
_entity_poly.type
_entity_poly.pdbx_seq_one_letter_code
_entity_poly.pdbx_strand_id
1 'polypeptide(L)'
;LLQAVTLPLSITYRCPVSHVALAKQIAPEIEAAPDAPLGIAREIDEDQLLAEVESGDMVIGRVNAPLVSLALSLIGRGHKALVRGRDVGASLKGLLKTAGGASVDETITRLKRLEQVELLKLEDRGASPLQIQATGDKFETMRAILMRCETLSDAARVTEQIAQESGGGVIFSTLHRAKGLEAERVFFLHPEDIPHPMAKRK
;
A
#
# COMPACT_ATOMS: atom_id res chain seq x y z
N LEU A 1 -24.16 -17.55 -34.52
CA LEU A 1 -23.04 -17.55 -33.58
C LEU A 1 -21.94 -16.65 -34.15
N LEU A 2 -21.75 -15.47 -33.56
CA LEU A 2 -20.62 -14.60 -33.87
C LEU A 2 -19.34 -15.30 -33.42
N GLN A 3 -18.41 -15.58 -34.33
CA GLN A 3 -17.06 -16.03 -33.98
C GLN A 3 -16.27 -14.80 -33.52
N ALA A 4 -16.11 -14.66 -32.18
CA ALA A 4 -15.25 -13.64 -31.61
C ALA A 4 -13.79 -13.98 -31.87
N VAL A 5 -13.06 -13.06 -32.48
CA VAL A 5 -11.59 -13.17 -32.65
C VAL A 5 -10.96 -12.50 -31.43
N THR A 6 -10.14 -13.26 -30.70
CA THR A 6 -9.37 -12.70 -29.56
C THR A 6 -8.09 -12.07 -30.12
N LEU A 7 -7.95 -10.76 -29.98
CA LEU A 7 -6.73 -10.04 -30.33
C LEU A 7 -5.98 -9.72 -29.02
N PRO A 8 -4.77 -10.27 -28.81
CA PRO A 8 -3.98 -9.95 -27.63
C PRO A 8 -3.45 -8.52 -27.73
N LEU A 9 -3.57 -7.75 -26.65
CA LEU A 9 -2.89 -6.47 -26.50
C LEU A 9 -1.52 -6.74 -25.85
N SER A 10 -0.53 -7.09 -26.66
CA SER A 10 0.81 -7.46 -26.19
C SER A 10 1.73 -6.25 -26.02
N ILE A 11 1.54 -5.18 -26.79
CA ILE A 11 2.43 -4.02 -26.76
C ILE A 11 2.00 -3.03 -25.67
N THR A 12 2.94 -2.71 -24.75
CA THR A 12 2.76 -1.66 -23.76
C THR A 12 3.47 -0.37 -24.20
N TYR A 13 2.72 0.73 -24.25
CA TYR A 13 3.23 2.07 -24.54
C TYR A 13 3.57 2.86 -23.26
N ARG A 14 3.38 2.24 -22.10
CA ARG A 14 3.59 2.88 -20.79
C ARG A 14 4.95 2.58 -20.20
N CYS A 15 5.41 1.33 -20.37
CA CYS A 15 6.55 0.83 -19.60
C CYS A 15 7.85 0.91 -20.42
N PRO A 16 8.96 1.35 -19.80
CA PRO A 16 10.30 1.25 -20.35
C PRO A 16 10.71 -0.19 -20.68
N VAL A 17 11.67 -0.35 -21.58
CA VAL A 17 12.19 -1.65 -22.04
C VAL A 17 12.65 -2.53 -20.86
N SER A 18 13.41 -1.96 -19.92
CA SER A 18 13.91 -2.69 -18.75
C SER A 18 12.80 -3.24 -17.86
N HIS A 19 11.69 -2.50 -17.68
CA HIS A 19 10.54 -2.94 -16.91
C HIS A 19 9.77 -4.05 -17.61
N VAL A 20 9.64 -3.95 -18.94
CA VAL A 20 9.03 -5.01 -19.76
C VAL A 20 9.87 -6.28 -19.70
N ALA A 21 11.20 -6.17 -19.73
CA ALA A 21 12.08 -7.33 -19.58
C ALA A 21 11.86 -8.09 -18.26
N LEU A 22 11.61 -7.38 -17.17
CA LEU A 22 11.23 -7.99 -15.87
C LEU A 22 9.83 -8.62 -15.93
N ALA A 23 8.86 -7.93 -16.53
CA ALA A 23 7.49 -8.41 -16.63
C ALA A 23 7.37 -9.67 -17.51
N LYS A 24 8.23 -9.83 -18.52
CA LYS A 24 8.28 -11.03 -19.37
C LYS A 24 8.55 -12.34 -18.62
N GLN A 25 9.14 -12.28 -17.44
CA GLN A 25 9.33 -13.46 -16.61
C GLN A 25 7.98 -14.07 -16.15
N ILE A 26 6.93 -13.25 -16.11
CA ILE A 26 5.58 -13.67 -15.65
C ILE A 26 4.58 -13.65 -16.82
N ALA A 27 4.71 -12.70 -17.74
CA ALA A 27 3.86 -12.49 -18.91
C ALA A 27 4.73 -12.44 -20.18
N PRO A 28 5.13 -13.61 -20.73
CA PRO A 28 6.08 -13.68 -21.86
C PRO A 28 5.62 -12.95 -23.12
N GLU A 29 4.30 -12.79 -23.28
CA GLU A 29 3.67 -12.17 -24.44
C GLU A 29 3.75 -10.63 -24.44
N ILE A 30 4.13 -9.99 -23.31
CA ILE A 30 4.18 -8.53 -23.23
C ILE A 30 5.41 -7.99 -23.98
N GLU A 31 5.25 -6.94 -24.76
CA GLU A 31 6.30 -6.30 -25.53
C GLU A 31 6.35 -4.79 -25.25
N ALA A 32 7.54 -4.22 -25.24
CA ALA A 32 7.71 -2.77 -25.18
C ALA A 32 7.38 -2.15 -26.55
N ALA A 33 6.84 -0.92 -26.54
CA ALA A 33 6.69 -0.15 -27.77
C ALA A 33 8.06 0.04 -28.45
N PRO A 34 8.09 0.15 -29.78
CA PRO A 34 9.36 0.28 -30.53
C PRO A 34 10.20 1.51 -30.13
N ASP A 35 9.55 2.55 -29.65
CA ASP A 35 10.13 3.82 -29.21
C ASP A 35 10.23 3.94 -27.68
N ALA A 36 9.98 2.85 -26.95
CA ALA A 36 10.04 2.87 -25.49
C ALA A 36 11.45 3.20 -24.98
N PRO A 37 11.58 4.08 -23.98
CA PRO A 37 12.88 4.39 -23.39
C PRO A 37 13.47 3.16 -22.69
N LEU A 38 14.79 3.15 -22.47
CA LEU A 38 15.45 2.03 -21.81
C LEU A 38 14.93 1.85 -20.36
N GLY A 39 14.82 2.94 -19.62
CA GLY A 39 14.43 2.93 -18.20
C GLY A 39 15.50 2.33 -17.28
N ILE A 40 15.28 2.41 -15.98
CA ILE A 40 16.17 1.87 -14.95
C ILE A 40 15.32 1.07 -13.97
N ALA A 41 15.74 -0.16 -13.67
CA ALA A 41 15.19 -0.96 -12.58
C ALA A 41 16.37 -1.43 -11.70
N ARG A 42 16.31 -1.16 -10.40
CA ARG A 42 17.36 -1.53 -9.44
C ARG A 42 16.75 -1.82 -8.07
N GLU A 43 17.44 -2.61 -7.29
CA GLU A 43 17.13 -2.84 -5.89
C GLU A 43 17.81 -1.75 -5.03
N ILE A 44 17.10 -1.28 -4.03
CA ILE A 44 17.56 -0.34 -3.02
C ILE A 44 17.02 -0.75 -1.66
N ASP A 45 17.69 -0.35 -0.60
CA ASP A 45 17.18 -0.52 0.76
C ASP A 45 16.24 0.64 1.18
N GLU A 46 15.63 0.52 2.36
CA GLU A 46 14.68 1.52 2.87
C GLU A 46 15.35 2.85 3.17
N ASP A 47 16.60 2.85 3.64
CA ASP A 47 17.34 4.07 3.93
C ASP A 47 17.66 4.84 2.64
N GLN A 48 18.03 4.12 1.59
CA GLN A 48 18.23 4.69 0.26
C GLN A 48 16.92 5.24 -0.32
N LEU A 49 15.82 4.50 -0.17
CA LEU A 49 14.50 4.98 -0.58
C LEU A 49 14.15 6.30 0.13
N LEU A 50 14.33 6.35 1.46
CA LEU A 50 14.06 7.55 2.27
C LEU A 50 14.95 8.74 1.91
N ALA A 51 16.15 8.49 1.38
CA ALA A 51 17.08 9.53 0.94
C ALA A 51 16.80 10.02 -0.49
N GLU A 52 16.29 9.15 -1.35
CA GLU A 52 16.13 9.44 -2.78
C GLU A 52 14.72 9.88 -3.18
N VAL A 53 13.70 9.53 -2.38
CA VAL A 53 12.31 9.78 -2.74
C VAL A 53 12.00 11.28 -2.74
N GLU A 54 11.29 11.74 -3.77
CA GLU A 54 10.94 13.13 -4.00
C GLU A 54 9.43 13.29 -4.25
N SER A 55 8.98 14.55 -4.20
CA SER A 55 7.58 14.88 -4.52
C SER A 55 7.25 14.50 -5.96
N GLY A 56 6.16 13.77 -6.15
CA GLY A 56 5.73 13.23 -7.45
C GLY A 56 6.04 11.75 -7.63
N ASP A 57 6.94 11.20 -6.80
CA ASP A 57 7.21 9.77 -6.80
C ASP A 57 6.05 8.96 -6.24
N MET A 58 6.00 7.68 -6.61
CA MET A 58 5.03 6.73 -6.11
C MET A 58 5.72 5.59 -5.37
N VAL A 59 5.26 5.30 -4.15
CA VAL A 59 5.65 4.12 -3.38
C VAL A 59 4.48 3.16 -3.36
N ILE A 60 4.67 1.96 -3.85
CA ILE A 60 3.64 0.92 -3.91
C ILE A 60 4.03 -0.28 -3.07
N GLY A 61 3.04 -0.94 -2.48
CA GLY A 61 3.26 -2.14 -1.68
C GLY A 61 2.01 -3.03 -1.65
N ARG A 62 2.14 -4.17 -1.01
CA ARG A 62 1.04 -5.15 -0.94
C ARG A 62 -0.04 -4.74 0.06
N VAL A 63 0.36 -4.22 1.21
CA VAL A 63 -0.50 -3.88 2.37
C VAL A 63 -0.26 -2.45 2.83
N ASN A 64 -1.18 -1.90 3.64
CA ASN A 64 -1.11 -0.48 4.03
C ASN A 64 -0.13 -0.22 5.17
N ALA A 65 0.05 -1.14 6.11
CA ALA A 65 0.83 -0.89 7.32
C ALA A 65 2.27 -0.43 7.04
N PRO A 66 3.09 -1.11 6.22
CA PRO A 66 4.43 -0.63 5.88
C PRO A 66 4.40 0.69 5.07
N LEU A 67 3.44 0.87 4.17
CA LEU A 67 3.28 2.10 3.40
C LEU A 67 3.01 3.31 4.30
N VAL A 68 2.09 3.15 5.26
CA VAL A 68 1.78 4.20 6.24
C VAL A 68 2.98 4.46 7.15
N SER A 69 3.66 3.40 7.61
CA SER A 69 4.86 3.52 8.42
C SER A 69 5.93 4.38 7.74
N LEU A 70 6.21 4.10 6.47
CA LEU A 70 7.18 4.83 5.67
C LEU A 70 6.71 6.27 5.38
N ALA A 71 5.42 6.46 5.05
CA ALA A 71 4.85 7.79 4.87
C ALA A 71 5.01 8.68 6.12
N LEU A 72 4.79 8.12 7.30
CA LEU A 72 4.99 8.82 8.58
C LEU A 72 6.47 9.17 8.82
N SER A 73 7.39 8.28 8.44
CA SER A 73 8.83 8.55 8.52
C SER A 73 9.22 9.74 7.63
N LEU A 74 8.68 9.82 6.42
CA LEU A 74 8.89 10.95 5.51
C LEU A 74 8.27 12.26 6.02
N ILE A 75 7.05 12.20 6.56
CA ILE A 75 6.39 13.36 7.16
C ILE A 75 7.21 13.88 8.34
N GLY A 76 7.75 13.00 9.18
CA GLY A 76 8.65 13.36 10.28
C GLY A 76 9.95 14.02 9.82
N ARG A 77 10.39 13.77 8.58
CA ARG A 77 11.55 14.42 7.94
C ARG A 77 11.17 15.70 7.17
N GLY A 78 9.91 16.13 7.24
CA GLY A 78 9.43 17.36 6.59
C GLY A 78 8.95 17.19 5.16
N HIS A 79 8.89 15.97 4.63
CA HIS A 79 8.33 15.69 3.31
C HIS A 79 6.81 15.66 3.35
N LYS A 80 6.18 16.00 2.22
CA LYS A 80 4.75 15.76 2.03
C LYS A 80 4.53 14.34 1.54
N ALA A 81 3.63 13.62 2.17
CA ALA A 81 3.25 12.26 1.79
C ALA A 81 1.73 12.11 1.78
N LEU A 82 1.24 11.39 0.80
CA LEU A 82 -0.18 11.13 0.57
C LEU A 82 -0.41 9.62 0.48
N VAL A 83 -1.20 9.07 1.41
CA VAL A 83 -1.61 7.66 1.33
C VAL A 83 -2.96 7.57 0.63
N ARG A 84 -2.99 6.93 -0.54
CA ARG A 84 -4.23 6.81 -1.32
C ARG A 84 -5.18 5.76 -0.74
N GLY A 85 -6.42 6.19 -0.49
CA GLY A 85 -7.53 5.32 -0.09
C GLY A 85 -8.51 5.99 0.86
N ARG A 86 -9.62 6.54 0.33
CA ARG A 86 -10.72 7.16 1.11
C ARG A 86 -11.17 6.31 2.29
N ASP A 87 -11.30 5.01 2.06
CA ASP A 87 -11.80 4.08 3.06
C ASP A 87 -10.78 3.80 4.17
N VAL A 88 -9.48 3.99 3.91
CA VAL A 88 -8.42 3.75 4.90
C VAL A 88 -8.55 4.74 6.05
N GLY A 89 -8.58 6.04 5.75
CA GLY A 89 -8.66 7.07 6.78
C GLY A 89 -9.94 7.00 7.61
N ALA A 90 -11.10 6.86 6.94
CA ALA A 90 -12.39 6.71 7.64
C ALA A 90 -12.41 5.44 8.51
N SER A 91 -11.89 4.33 7.99
CA SER A 91 -11.81 3.06 8.70
C SER A 91 -10.87 3.14 9.91
N LEU A 92 -9.70 3.79 9.77
CA LEU A 92 -8.74 3.99 10.86
C LEU A 92 -9.32 4.94 11.93
N LYS A 93 -9.99 6.02 11.54
CA LYS A 93 -10.67 6.93 12.48
C LYS A 93 -11.76 6.21 13.28
N GLY A 94 -12.56 5.37 12.59
CA GLY A 94 -13.56 4.52 13.25
C GLY A 94 -12.92 3.53 14.23
N LEU A 95 -11.81 2.92 13.85
CA LEU A 95 -11.09 1.97 14.68
C LEU A 95 -10.48 2.63 15.93
N LEU A 96 -9.86 3.81 15.78
CA LEU A 96 -9.32 4.58 16.90
C LEU A 96 -10.42 4.95 17.88
N LYS A 97 -11.57 5.39 17.40
CA LYS A 97 -12.74 5.70 18.24
C LYS A 97 -13.28 4.47 18.96
N THR A 98 -13.36 3.32 18.30
CA THR A 98 -13.86 2.08 18.87
C THR A 98 -12.91 1.51 19.92
N ALA A 99 -11.61 1.55 19.67
CA ALA A 99 -10.61 1.10 20.63
C ALA A 99 -10.70 1.91 21.92
N GLY A 100 -10.79 3.22 21.81
CA GLY A 100 -10.84 4.13 22.97
C GLY A 100 -9.69 3.86 23.93
N GLY A 101 -9.45 4.73 24.86
CA GLY A 101 -8.40 4.55 25.86
C GLY A 101 -8.05 5.90 26.48
N ALA A 102 -7.45 5.91 27.66
CA ALA A 102 -6.96 7.14 28.29
C ALA A 102 -5.53 7.49 27.84
N SER A 103 -4.80 6.52 27.24
CA SER A 103 -3.44 6.68 26.75
C SER A 103 -3.22 5.89 25.46
N VAL A 104 -2.10 6.17 24.78
CA VAL A 104 -1.66 5.42 23.58
C VAL A 104 -1.45 3.94 23.94
N ASP A 105 -0.75 3.62 25.01
CA ASP A 105 -0.47 2.24 25.43
C ASP A 105 -1.74 1.45 25.73
N GLU A 106 -2.68 2.08 26.44
CA GLU A 106 -3.97 1.47 26.73
C GLU A 106 -4.75 1.20 25.43
N THR A 107 -4.72 2.16 24.50
CA THR A 107 -5.38 2.01 23.20
C THR A 107 -4.75 0.87 22.39
N ILE A 108 -3.43 0.76 22.36
CA ILE A 108 -2.72 -0.36 21.69
C ILE A 108 -3.14 -1.70 22.31
N THR A 109 -3.23 -1.76 23.63
CA THR A 109 -3.66 -2.98 24.34
C THR A 109 -5.09 -3.37 23.99
N ARG A 110 -6.00 -2.40 23.91
CA ARG A 110 -7.39 -2.61 23.52
C ARG A 110 -7.50 -3.03 22.05
N LEU A 111 -6.70 -2.43 21.16
CA LEU A 111 -6.64 -2.81 19.75
C LEU A 111 -6.25 -4.27 19.54
N LYS A 112 -5.27 -4.78 20.30
CA LYS A 112 -4.87 -6.20 20.21
C LYS A 112 -6.03 -7.13 20.55
N ARG A 113 -6.82 -6.79 21.58
CA ARG A 113 -8.01 -7.59 21.98
C ARG A 113 -9.12 -7.51 20.93
N LEU A 114 -9.39 -6.31 20.40
CA LEU A 114 -10.39 -6.11 19.35
C LEU A 114 -10.02 -6.87 18.08
N GLU A 115 -8.75 -6.85 17.69
CA GLU A 115 -8.25 -7.60 16.54
C GLU A 115 -8.52 -9.10 16.68
N GLN A 116 -8.16 -9.69 17.81
CA GLN A 116 -8.40 -11.10 18.08
C GLN A 116 -9.88 -11.47 17.97
N VAL A 117 -10.75 -10.67 18.57
CA VAL A 117 -12.20 -10.88 18.51
C VAL A 117 -12.73 -10.75 17.09
N GLU A 118 -12.26 -9.78 16.32
CA GLU A 118 -12.72 -9.54 14.96
C GLU A 118 -12.24 -10.64 14.00
N LEU A 119 -10.99 -11.10 14.14
CA LEU A 119 -10.45 -12.19 13.35
C LEU A 119 -11.18 -13.51 13.62
N LEU A 120 -11.44 -13.85 14.90
CA LEU A 120 -12.23 -15.04 15.26
C LEU A 120 -13.65 -14.99 14.66
N LYS A 121 -14.32 -13.83 14.71
CA LYS A 121 -15.65 -13.67 14.09
C LYS A 121 -15.61 -13.85 12.57
N LEU A 122 -14.54 -13.43 11.91
CA LEU A 122 -14.37 -13.61 10.47
C LEU A 122 -14.16 -15.09 10.14
N GLU A 123 -13.34 -15.79 10.91
CA GLU A 123 -13.10 -17.23 10.76
C GLU A 123 -14.39 -18.03 10.96
N ASP A 124 -15.14 -17.77 12.02
CA ASP A 124 -16.43 -18.43 12.32
C ASP A 124 -17.47 -18.24 11.20
N ARG A 125 -17.43 -17.11 10.51
CA ARG A 125 -18.31 -16.81 9.37
C ARG A 125 -17.81 -17.35 8.04
N GLY A 126 -16.66 -18.02 8.02
CA GLY A 126 -16.03 -18.52 6.80
C GLY A 126 -15.55 -17.40 5.87
N ALA A 127 -15.08 -16.28 6.42
CA ALA A 127 -14.56 -15.17 5.62
C ALA A 127 -13.39 -15.60 4.75
N SER A 128 -13.25 -14.97 3.59
CA SER A 128 -12.14 -15.27 2.70
C SER A 128 -10.79 -14.86 3.33
N PRO A 129 -9.68 -15.55 2.98
CA PRO A 129 -8.34 -15.18 3.43
C PRO A 129 -8.00 -13.70 3.17
N LEU A 130 -8.52 -13.15 2.07
CA LEU A 130 -8.33 -11.75 1.72
C LEU A 130 -9.02 -10.80 2.73
N GLN A 131 -10.20 -11.15 3.22
CA GLN A 131 -10.92 -10.37 4.23
C GLN A 131 -10.20 -10.41 5.57
N ILE A 132 -9.72 -11.59 5.97
CA ILE A 132 -8.93 -11.78 7.20
C ILE A 132 -7.66 -10.92 7.15
N GLN A 133 -6.91 -11.00 6.04
CA GLN A 133 -5.70 -10.22 5.83
C GLN A 133 -5.98 -8.70 5.85
N ALA A 134 -7.01 -8.24 5.15
CA ALA A 134 -7.36 -6.82 5.12
C ALA A 134 -7.73 -6.29 6.50
N THR A 135 -8.35 -7.12 7.33
CA THR A 135 -8.66 -6.77 8.71
C THR A 135 -7.40 -6.68 9.54
N GLY A 136 -6.49 -7.65 9.49
CA GLY A 136 -5.20 -7.60 10.16
C GLY A 136 -4.38 -6.37 9.76
N ASP A 137 -4.24 -6.08 8.46
CA ASP A 137 -3.54 -4.90 7.94
C ASP A 137 -4.12 -3.58 8.50
N LYS A 138 -5.45 -3.49 8.65
CA LYS A 138 -6.09 -2.32 9.25
C LYS A 138 -5.67 -2.11 10.71
N PHE A 139 -5.64 -3.17 11.52
CA PHE A 139 -5.22 -3.09 12.92
C PHE A 139 -3.72 -2.79 13.04
N GLU A 140 -2.90 -3.42 12.21
CA GLU A 140 -1.46 -3.18 12.15
C GLU A 140 -1.15 -1.74 11.75
N THR A 141 -1.85 -1.20 10.74
CA THR A 141 -1.74 0.20 10.32
C THR A 141 -2.03 1.15 11.47
N MET A 142 -3.10 0.92 12.24
CA MET A 142 -3.44 1.76 13.40
C MET A 142 -2.37 1.66 14.49
N ARG A 143 -1.83 0.48 14.76
CA ARG A 143 -0.72 0.32 15.72
C ARG A 143 0.52 1.07 15.27
N ALA A 144 0.86 1.00 13.98
CA ALA A 144 2.02 1.72 13.42
C ALA A 144 1.89 3.25 13.59
N ILE A 145 0.66 3.79 13.47
CA ILE A 145 0.38 5.21 13.76
C ILE A 145 0.58 5.50 15.24
N LEU A 146 -0.08 4.73 16.11
CA LEU A 146 -0.05 4.96 17.56
C LEU A 146 1.37 4.88 18.15
N MET A 147 2.18 3.93 17.67
CA MET A 147 3.59 3.78 18.11
C MET A 147 4.48 4.98 17.78
N ARG A 148 4.04 5.87 16.88
CA ARG A 148 4.76 7.10 16.50
C ARG A 148 4.14 8.37 17.10
N CYS A 149 3.09 8.25 17.90
CA CYS A 149 2.37 9.37 18.50
C CYS A 149 2.54 9.34 20.03
N GLU A 150 2.73 10.50 20.61
CA GLU A 150 2.79 10.65 22.08
C GLU A 150 1.40 10.71 22.69
N THR A 151 0.43 11.25 21.94
CA THR A 151 -0.95 11.42 22.40
C THR A 151 -1.97 10.85 21.43
N LEU A 152 -3.18 10.54 21.94
CA LEU A 152 -4.31 10.14 21.08
C LEU A 152 -4.77 11.27 20.17
N SER A 153 -4.58 12.52 20.56
CA SER A 153 -4.86 13.69 19.73
C SER A 153 -3.92 13.73 18.51
N ASP A 154 -2.63 13.40 18.71
CA ASP A 154 -1.68 13.29 17.62
C ASP A 154 -2.05 12.16 16.67
N ALA A 155 -2.42 11.00 17.21
CA ALA A 155 -2.87 9.86 16.41
C ALA A 155 -4.11 10.21 15.58
N ALA A 156 -5.06 10.92 16.14
CA ALA A 156 -6.25 11.38 15.42
C ALA A 156 -5.88 12.35 14.29
N ARG A 157 -5.01 13.32 14.56
CA ARG A 157 -4.51 14.29 13.57
C ARG A 157 -3.75 13.60 12.43
N VAL A 158 -2.86 12.69 12.74
CA VAL A 158 -2.11 11.90 11.76
C VAL A 158 -3.05 11.05 10.91
N THR A 159 -4.05 10.42 11.52
CA THR A 159 -5.06 9.65 10.80
C THR A 159 -5.86 10.53 9.82
N GLU A 160 -6.17 11.77 10.20
CA GLU A 160 -6.81 12.73 9.31
C GLU A 160 -5.90 13.17 8.16
N GLN A 161 -4.63 13.42 8.42
CA GLN A 161 -3.65 13.78 7.38
C GLN A 161 -3.51 12.65 6.33
N ILE A 162 -3.43 11.39 6.77
CA ILE A 162 -3.36 10.22 5.89
C ILE A 162 -4.66 10.08 5.05
N ALA A 163 -5.79 10.50 5.60
CA ALA A 163 -7.09 10.44 4.92
C ALA A 163 -7.29 11.54 3.86
N GLN A 164 -6.47 12.59 3.86
CA GLN A 164 -6.57 13.68 2.89
C GLN A 164 -6.08 13.22 1.51
N GLU A 165 -6.93 13.35 0.49
CA GLU A 165 -6.63 12.94 -0.88
C GLU A 165 -6.01 14.05 -1.75
N SER A 166 -5.89 15.25 -1.23
CA SER A 166 -5.42 16.44 -1.97
C SER A 166 -4.12 16.97 -1.39
N GLY A 167 -3.09 17.00 -2.20
CA GLY A 167 -1.79 17.58 -1.86
C GLY A 167 -0.70 17.02 -2.77
N GLY A 168 0.29 17.85 -3.12
CA GLY A 168 1.53 17.36 -3.71
C GLY A 168 2.35 16.58 -2.68
N GLY A 169 3.27 15.73 -3.13
CA GLY A 169 4.15 14.94 -2.27
C GLY A 169 4.40 13.57 -2.84
N VAL A 170 4.95 12.70 -2.02
CA VAL A 170 5.15 11.29 -2.35
C VAL A 170 3.82 10.55 -2.23
N ILE A 171 3.46 9.78 -3.25
CA ILE A 171 2.20 9.03 -3.30
C ILE A 171 2.43 7.61 -2.80
N PHE A 172 1.75 7.23 -1.74
CA PHE A 172 1.73 5.85 -1.21
C PHE A 172 0.45 5.16 -1.61
N SER A 173 0.54 3.96 -2.19
CA SER A 173 -0.63 3.23 -2.65
C SER A 173 -0.42 1.72 -2.57
N THR A 174 -1.49 0.96 -2.29
CA THR A 174 -1.40 -0.47 -2.50
C THR A 174 -1.43 -0.79 -4.00
N LEU A 175 -0.82 -1.90 -4.41
CA LEU A 175 -0.80 -2.36 -5.80
C LEU A 175 -2.18 -2.34 -6.47
N HIS A 176 -3.22 -2.78 -5.75
CA HIS A 176 -4.57 -2.81 -6.30
C HIS A 176 -5.11 -1.42 -6.60
N ARG A 177 -4.78 -0.43 -5.78
CA ARG A 177 -5.23 0.96 -5.93
C ARG A 177 -4.33 1.77 -6.86
N ALA A 178 -3.07 1.35 -7.01
CA ALA A 178 -2.15 1.95 -7.97
C ALA A 178 -2.48 1.57 -9.42
N LYS A 179 -3.35 0.58 -9.65
CA LYS A 179 -3.74 0.19 -11.01
C LYS A 179 -4.31 1.39 -11.78
N GLY A 180 -3.68 1.73 -12.89
CA GLY A 180 -4.04 2.87 -13.74
C GLY A 180 -3.37 4.19 -13.36
N LEU A 181 -2.62 4.23 -12.26
CA LEU A 181 -1.77 5.38 -11.92
C LEU A 181 -0.43 5.30 -12.65
N GLU A 182 0.21 6.44 -12.79
CA GLU A 182 1.52 6.60 -13.41
C GLU A 182 2.37 7.57 -12.60
N ALA A 183 3.68 7.33 -12.53
CA ALA A 183 4.69 8.21 -11.98
C ALA A 183 6.01 7.98 -12.71
N GLU A 184 6.88 8.99 -12.78
CA GLU A 184 8.19 8.83 -13.40
C GLU A 184 9.08 7.85 -12.63
N ARG A 185 9.01 7.89 -11.28
CA ARG A 185 9.71 6.95 -10.42
C ARG A 185 8.71 6.22 -9.54
N VAL A 186 8.84 4.89 -9.53
CA VAL A 186 8.00 4.01 -8.71
C VAL A 186 8.91 3.15 -7.84
N PHE A 187 8.71 3.22 -6.54
CA PHE A 187 9.38 2.39 -5.54
C PHE A 187 8.44 1.27 -5.13
N PHE A 188 8.92 0.05 -5.18
CA PHE A 188 8.14 -1.11 -4.81
C PHE A 188 8.61 -1.62 -3.44
N LEU A 189 7.81 -1.36 -2.42
CA LEU A 189 8.08 -1.74 -1.03
C LEU A 189 7.72 -3.21 -0.81
N HIS A 190 8.68 -4.00 -0.28
CA HIS A 190 8.51 -5.43 0.02
C HIS A 190 7.98 -6.24 -1.17
N PRO A 191 8.71 -6.31 -2.30
CA PRO A 191 8.31 -7.09 -3.46
C PRO A 191 8.18 -8.60 -3.15
N GLU A 192 8.89 -9.09 -2.14
CA GLU A 192 8.83 -10.47 -1.62
C GLU A 192 7.45 -10.87 -1.09
N ASP A 193 6.62 -9.90 -0.71
CA ASP A 193 5.24 -10.15 -0.27
C ASP A 193 4.28 -10.51 -1.44
N ILE A 194 4.80 -10.59 -2.66
CA ILE A 194 4.03 -10.89 -3.87
C ILE A 194 4.62 -12.11 -4.62
N PRO A 195 3.79 -13.05 -5.02
CA PRO A 195 2.34 -13.16 -4.78
C PRO A 195 2.05 -13.49 -3.30
N HIS A 196 0.84 -13.11 -2.85
CA HIS A 196 0.41 -13.50 -1.51
C HIS A 196 0.61 -15.01 -1.28
N PRO A 197 1.12 -15.47 -0.13
CA PRO A 197 1.41 -16.89 0.13
C PRO A 197 0.22 -17.82 -0.12
N MET A 198 -1.00 -17.29 0.04
CA MET A 198 -2.25 -18.03 -0.24
C MET A 198 -2.77 -17.85 -1.67
N ALA A 199 -2.09 -17.11 -2.54
CA ALA A 199 -2.46 -17.02 -3.95
C ALA A 199 -2.22 -18.40 -4.59
N LYS A 200 -3.30 -19.05 -5.04
CA LYS A 200 -3.19 -20.32 -5.76
C LYS A 200 -2.40 -20.05 -7.04
N ARG A 201 -1.24 -20.70 -7.18
CA ARG A 201 -0.56 -20.80 -8.47
C ARG A 201 -1.51 -21.55 -9.41
N LYS A 202 -1.98 -20.86 -10.45
CA LYS A 202 -2.66 -21.52 -11.56
C LYS A 202 -1.65 -22.15 -12.49
#